data_0069b2caf7b8bde1f1d83b448badbcc8
#
_entry.id   0069b2caf7b8bde1f1d83b448badbcc8
#
_cell.length_a   1.000
_cell.length_b   1.000
_cell.length_c   1.000
_cell.angle_alpha   90.00
_cell.angle_beta   90.00
_cell.angle_gamma   90.00
#
_symmetry.space_group_name_H-M   'P 1'
#
loop_
_entity.id
_entity.type
_entity.pdbx_description
1 polymer ?
#
loop_
_entity_poly.entity_id
_entity_poly.type
_entity_poly.pdbx_seq_one_letter_code
_entity_poly.pdbx_strand_id
1 'polypeptide(L)'
;VLIKPQFETGKKLGKSGIVVNPEDRTKAINDVLGFAYAHGIFATAITTVPDNFRNKNIEYLVHFVKRPGGKRIIRAVDSDFVKNL
;
A
#
# COMPACT_ATOMS: atom_id res chain seq x y z
N VAL A 1 -5.79 -7.45 -2.05
CA VAL A 1 -5.13 -7.38 -0.73
C VAL A 1 -5.26 -5.98 -0.16
N LEU A 2 -5.59 -5.91 1.10
CA LEU A 2 -5.75 -4.66 1.82
C LEU A 2 -4.46 -4.35 2.57
N ILE A 3 -3.88 -3.18 2.28
CA ILE A 3 -2.67 -2.70 2.96
C ILE A 3 -3.08 -1.68 4.02
N LYS A 4 -2.67 -1.93 5.26
CA LYS A 4 -2.92 -1.08 6.41
C LYS A 4 -1.59 -0.55 6.93
N PRO A 5 -1.14 0.65 6.51
CA PRO A 5 0.18 1.17 6.87
C PRO A 5 0.44 1.23 8.37
N GLN A 6 -0.59 1.46 9.18
CA GLN A 6 -0.47 1.50 10.63
C GLN A 6 0.03 0.17 11.23
N PHE A 7 -0.12 -0.94 10.51
CA PHE A 7 0.40 -2.23 10.92
C PHE A 7 1.67 -2.64 10.18
N GLU A 8 1.91 -2.05 8.99
CA GLU A 8 3.00 -2.44 8.11
C GLU A 8 4.31 -1.69 8.43
N THR A 9 4.23 -0.48 8.99
CA THR A 9 5.42 0.36 9.17
C THR A 9 6.37 -0.17 10.22
N GLY A 10 5.91 -0.95 11.18
CA GLY A 10 6.71 -1.39 12.31
C GLY A 10 7.14 -0.26 13.24
N LYS A 11 6.72 0.96 13.00
CA LYS A 11 7.06 2.11 13.81
C LYS A 11 6.09 2.28 14.97
N LYS A 12 6.63 2.81 16.09
CA LYS A 12 5.78 3.22 17.20
C LYS A 12 4.95 4.42 16.77
N LEU A 13 3.64 4.24 16.74
CA LEU A 13 2.72 5.31 16.37
C LEU A 13 2.49 6.24 17.55
N GLY A 14 2.14 7.49 17.26
CA GLY A 14 1.74 8.45 18.26
C GLY A 14 0.41 8.10 18.90
N LYS A 15 -0.09 8.97 19.77
CA LYS A 15 -1.34 8.74 20.51
C LYS A 15 -2.55 8.47 19.62
N SER A 16 -2.55 9.04 18.41
CA SER A 16 -3.65 8.87 17.46
C SER A 16 -3.62 7.52 16.75
N GLY A 17 -2.47 6.83 16.72
CA GLY A 17 -2.30 5.63 15.94
C GLY A 17 -2.40 5.85 14.43
N ILE A 18 -2.23 7.09 13.95
CA ILE A 18 -2.40 7.45 12.54
C ILE A 18 -1.03 7.61 11.89
N VAL A 19 -0.86 6.98 10.73
CA VAL A 19 0.33 7.13 9.89
C VAL A 19 0.10 8.33 8.97
N VAL A 20 0.67 9.48 9.34
CA VAL A 20 0.44 10.74 8.60
C VAL A 20 1.48 11.00 7.53
N ASN A 21 2.68 10.46 7.66
CA ASN A 21 3.78 10.71 6.74
C ASN A 21 3.59 9.90 5.45
N PRO A 22 3.48 10.57 4.27
CA PRO A 22 3.35 9.85 2.99
C PRO A 22 4.51 8.90 2.70
N GLU A 23 5.73 9.21 3.17
CA GLU A 23 6.89 8.34 2.98
C GLU A 23 6.74 7.03 3.73
N ASP A 24 6.18 7.06 4.94
CA ASP A 24 5.91 5.84 5.70
C ASP A 24 4.84 4.99 5.02
N ARG A 25 3.80 5.62 4.46
CA ARG A 25 2.78 4.90 3.69
C ARG A 25 3.39 4.29 2.42
N THR A 26 4.26 5.05 1.73
CA THR A 26 4.95 4.57 0.54
C THR A 26 5.81 3.35 0.87
N LYS A 27 6.57 3.41 1.96
CA LYS A 27 7.38 2.28 2.39
C LYS A 27 6.53 1.04 2.66
N ALA A 28 5.41 1.21 3.35
CA ALA A 28 4.52 0.09 3.66
C ALA A 28 3.99 -0.56 2.38
N ILE A 29 3.58 0.24 1.40
CA ILE A 29 3.10 -0.26 0.12
C ILE A 29 4.23 -1.01 -0.61
N ASN A 30 5.41 -0.40 -0.69
CA ASN A 30 6.54 -1.00 -1.41
C ASN A 30 7.03 -2.29 -0.76
N ASP A 31 6.98 -2.40 0.56
CA ASP A 31 7.32 -3.64 1.26
C ASP A 31 6.39 -4.77 0.83
N VAL A 32 5.10 -4.49 0.74
CA VAL A 32 4.10 -5.48 0.30
C VAL A 32 4.28 -5.82 -1.17
N LEU A 33 4.45 -4.82 -2.03
CA LEU A 33 4.66 -5.03 -3.48
C LEU A 33 5.91 -5.86 -3.74
N GLY A 34 7.02 -5.54 -3.05
CA GLY A 34 8.28 -6.24 -3.21
C GLY A 34 8.20 -7.69 -2.74
N PHE A 35 7.55 -7.92 -1.60
CA PHE A 35 7.34 -9.26 -1.09
C PHE A 35 6.53 -10.11 -2.07
N ALA A 36 5.42 -9.55 -2.58
CA ALA A 36 4.57 -10.25 -3.53
C ALA A 36 5.33 -10.56 -4.84
N TYR A 37 6.07 -9.58 -5.36
CA TYR A 37 6.87 -9.76 -6.57
C TYR A 37 7.88 -10.90 -6.42
N ALA A 38 8.57 -10.94 -5.28
CA ALA A 38 9.55 -12.00 -4.99
C ALA A 38 8.91 -13.39 -4.92
N HIS A 39 7.60 -13.46 -4.68
CA HIS A 39 6.84 -14.72 -4.61
C HIS A 39 6.01 -14.99 -5.88
N GLY A 40 6.30 -14.28 -6.97
CA GLY A 40 5.62 -14.50 -8.25
C GLY A 40 4.19 -13.97 -8.30
N ILE A 41 3.86 -12.98 -7.48
CA ILE A 41 2.56 -12.34 -7.44
C ILE A 41 2.74 -10.88 -7.86
N PHE A 42 1.94 -10.42 -8.80
CA PHE A 42 2.16 -9.15 -9.48
C PHE A 42 0.99 -8.21 -9.27
N ALA A 43 1.29 -6.99 -8.80
CA ALA A 43 0.28 -5.95 -8.63
C ALA A 43 -0.04 -5.32 -9.98
N THR A 44 -1.32 -5.18 -10.29
CA THR A 44 -1.79 -4.56 -11.53
C THR A 44 -2.61 -3.31 -11.31
N ALA A 45 -3.10 -3.09 -10.10
CA ALA A 45 -3.85 -1.89 -9.74
C ALA A 45 -3.75 -1.63 -8.24
N ILE A 46 -3.78 -0.35 -7.86
CA ILE A 46 -3.80 0.07 -6.48
C ILE A 46 -4.73 1.27 -6.34
N THR A 47 -5.54 1.29 -5.30
CA THR A 47 -6.43 2.39 -4.99
C THR A 47 -6.58 2.56 -3.49
N THR A 48 -7.08 3.71 -3.06
CA THR A 48 -7.42 3.92 -1.66
C THR A 48 -8.78 3.30 -1.35
N VAL A 49 -8.92 2.82 -0.12
CA VAL A 49 -10.20 2.37 0.39
C VAL A 49 -10.99 3.61 0.83
N PRO A 50 -12.29 3.68 0.54
CA PRO A 50 -13.11 4.78 1.01
C PRO A 50 -12.99 4.95 2.52
N ASP A 51 -13.03 6.22 2.97
CA ASP A 51 -12.90 6.56 4.37
C ASP A 51 -13.90 5.80 5.23
N ASN A 52 -13.44 5.27 6.35
CA ASN A 52 -14.32 4.70 7.34
C ASN A 52 -14.20 5.50 8.64
N PHE A 53 -15.31 5.73 9.28
CA PHE A 53 -15.42 6.62 10.43
C PHE A 53 -14.68 6.13 11.69
N ARG A 54 -14.21 4.88 11.70
CA ARG A 54 -13.58 4.28 12.86
C ARG A 54 -12.08 4.50 12.90
N ASN A 55 -11.52 4.81 11.75
CA ASN A 55 -10.08 4.79 11.56
C ASN A 55 -9.74 5.85 10.51
N LYS A 56 -8.84 6.76 10.85
CA LYS A 56 -8.43 7.84 9.97
C LYS A 56 -7.17 7.50 9.17
N ASN A 57 -6.65 6.29 9.32
CA ASN A 57 -5.56 5.84 8.49
C ASN A 57 -6.04 5.59 7.07
N ILE A 58 -5.25 6.03 6.10
CA ILE A 58 -5.49 5.69 4.70
C ILE A 58 -5.09 4.24 4.49
N GLU A 59 -6.01 3.46 3.97
CA GLU A 59 -5.76 2.06 3.61
C GLU A 59 -5.80 1.92 2.10
N TYR A 60 -5.10 0.92 1.58
CA TYR A 60 -4.95 0.73 0.15
C TYR A 60 -5.38 -0.66 -0.26
N LEU A 61 -6.11 -0.72 -1.36
CA LEU A 61 -6.52 -1.99 -1.95
C LEU A 61 -5.67 -2.24 -3.18
N VAL A 62 -5.01 -3.39 -3.22
CA VAL A 62 -4.15 -3.79 -4.33
C VAL A 62 -4.72 -5.02 -5.00
N HIS A 63 -4.84 -4.96 -6.31
CA HIS A 63 -5.21 -6.12 -7.12
C HIS A 63 -3.95 -6.85 -7.56
N PHE A 64 -3.82 -8.10 -7.15
CA PHE A 64 -2.69 -8.96 -7.50
C PHE A 64 -3.13 -10.06 -8.44
N VAL A 65 -2.22 -10.45 -9.33
CA VAL A 65 -2.43 -11.57 -10.24
C VAL A 65 -1.17 -12.45 -10.27
N LYS A 66 -1.33 -13.73 -10.54
CA LYS A 66 -0.21 -14.65 -10.71
C LYS A 66 0.35 -14.63 -12.12
N ARG A 67 -0.47 -14.30 -13.11
CA ARG A 67 -0.10 -14.26 -14.52
C ARG A 67 -0.62 -12.97 -15.12
N PRO A 68 0.21 -11.94 -15.20
CA PRO A 68 -0.25 -10.63 -15.65
C PRO A 68 -0.57 -10.58 -17.16
N GLY A 69 -0.03 -11.52 -17.95
CA GLY A 69 -0.21 -11.47 -19.39
C GLY A 69 0.38 -10.18 -19.95
N GLY A 70 -0.40 -9.43 -20.72
CA GLY A 70 0.01 -8.13 -21.23
C GLY A 70 -0.28 -6.95 -20.30
N LYS A 71 -0.73 -7.18 -19.06
CA LYS A 71 -1.06 -6.11 -18.12
C LYS A 71 0.21 -5.46 -17.57
N ARG A 72 0.11 -4.17 -17.32
CA ARG A 72 1.19 -3.42 -16.70
C ARG A 72 1.32 -3.81 -15.23
N ILE A 73 2.56 -4.07 -14.80
CA ILE A 73 2.86 -4.47 -13.43
C ILE A 73 3.36 -3.26 -12.65
N ILE A 74 2.84 -3.07 -11.44
CA ILE A 74 3.30 -2.07 -10.49
C ILE A 74 4.31 -2.76 -9.57
N ARG A 75 5.60 -2.44 -9.72
CA ARG A 75 6.66 -3.03 -8.90
C ARG A 75 6.96 -2.22 -7.66
N ALA A 76 6.83 -0.90 -7.77
CA ALA A 76 7.07 0.03 -6.69
C ALA A 76 6.33 1.34 -6.98
N VAL A 77 6.09 2.12 -5.95
CA VAL A 77 5.48 3.44 -6.04
C VAL A 77 6.36 4.45 -5.33
N ASP A 78 6.22 5.73 -5.68
CA ASP A 78 6.88 6.82 -4.96
C ASP A 78 5.89 7.61 -4.11
N SER A 79 6.40 8.52 -3.31
CA SER A 79 5.55 9.29 -2.39
C SER A 79 4.58 10.23 -3.13
N ASP A 80 4.95 10.73 -4.30
CA ASP A 80 4.06 11.58 -5.09
C ASP A 80 2.87 10.77 -5.61
N PHE A 81 3.13 9.56 -6.10
CA PHE A 81 2.05 8.65 -6.50
C PHE A 81 1.10 8.38 -5.32
N VAL A 82 1.65 8.09 -4.15
CA VAL A 82 0.87 7.76 -2.95
C VAL A 82 0.04 8.95 -2.49
N LYS A 83 0.60 10.17 -2.52
CA LYS A 83 -0.14 11.39 -2.16
C LYS A 83 -1.35 11.63 -3.05
N ASN A 84 -1.27 11.23 -4.30
CA ASN A 84 -2.29 11.51 -5.32
C ASN A 84 -3.28 10.36 -5.54
N LEU A 85 -3.18 9.32 -4.73
CA LEU A 85 -4.14 8.22 -4.79
C LEU A 85 -5.53 8.61 -4.32
#